data_4639b20c19b4c21e261751b1ba42628d
#
_entry.id   4639b20c19b4c21e261751b1ba42628d
#
_cell.length_a   1.000
_cell.length_b   1.000
_cell.length_c   1.000
_cell.angle_alpha   90.00
_cell.angle_beta   90.00
_cell.angle_gamma   90.00
#
_symmetry.space_group_name_H-M   'P 1'
#
loop_
_entity.id
_entity.type
_entity.pdbx_description
1 polymer ?
#
loop_
_entity_poly.entity_id
_entity_poly.type
_entity_poly.pdbx_seq_one_letter_code
_entity_poly.pdbx_strand_id
1 'polypeptide(L)'
;MQATIHNEFLTLTVDTLGAEAVSLKNAAGEELLWQADPAVWKRHAPILFPWTGKLPGGTFTHGGKTYKGGQHGFARDLEHTLLRAEGDTIELELR
;
A
#
# COMPACT_ATOMS: atom_id res chain seq x y z
N MET A 1 11.02 -1.20 4.41
CA MET A 1 11.26 -0.34 5.58
C MET A 1 10.02 0.49 5.88
N GLN A 2 9.92 1.03 7.07
CA GLN A 2 8.77 1.86 7.46
C GLN A 2 9.18 3.32 7.60
N ALA A 3 8.26 4.23 7.27
CA ALA A 3 8.42 5.66 7.46
C ALA A 3 7.19 6.21 8.18
N THR A 4 7.40 7.14 9.09
CA THR A 4 6.33 7.69 9.93
C THR A 4 6.28 9.21 9.79
N ILE A 5 5.07 9.73 9.62
CA ILE A 5 4.79 11.16 9.64
C ILE A 5 3.68 11.44 10.66
N HIS A 6 3.59 12.68 11.12
CA HIS A 6 2.56 13.03 12.09
C HIS A 6 2.22 14.52 12.04
N ASN A 7 1.04 14.83 12.51
CA ASN A 7 0.64 16.18 12.90
C ASN A 7 0.14 16.13 14.36
N GLU A 8 -0.54 17.18 14.83
CA GLU A 8 -1.06 17.20 16.19
C GLU A 8 -2.21 16.22 16.44
N PHE A 9 -2.84 15.67 15.39
CA PHE A 9 -4.02 14.81 15.51
C PHE A 9 -3.74 13.33 15.20
N LEU A 10 -2.87 13.07 14.21
CA LEU A 10 -2.67 11.73 13.67
C LEU A 10 -1.19 11.40 13.49
N THR A 11 -0.87 10.12 13.64
CA THR A 11 0.43 9.55 13.30
C THR A 11 0.23 8.42 12.30
N LEU A 12 0.82 8.56 11.12
CA LEU A 12 0.73 7.58 10.03
C LEU A 12 2.07 6.90 9.84
N THR A 13 2.07 5.57 9.77
CA THR A 13 3.23 4.77 9.38
C THR A 13 2.91 4.04 8.09
N VAL A 14 3.83 4.13 7.13
CA VAL A 14 3.74 3.47 5.82
C VAL A 14 4.91 2.53 5.64
N ASP A 15 4.65 1.32 5.16
CA ASP A 15 5.68 0.39 4.74
C ASP A 15 6.02 0.68 3.28
N THR A 16 7.30 0.78 2.96
CA THR A 16 7.75 0.98 1.58
C THR A 16 7.44 -0.22 0.68
N LEU A 17 7.35 -1.42 1.25
CA LEU A 17 6.82 -2.57 0.52
C LEU A 17 5.33 -2.35 0.27
N GLY A 18 4.96 -2.21 -0.99
CA GLY A 18 3.59 -1.93 -1.39
C GLY A 18 3.13 -0.49 -1.17
N ALA A 19 3.96 0.38 -0.62
CA ALA A 19 3.59 1.72 -0.17
C ALA A 19 2.32 1.68 0.70
N GLU A 20 2.25 0.68 1.57
CA GLU A 20 1.05 0.36 2.32
C GLU A 20 1.00 1.09 3.66
N ALA A 21 -0.12 1.76 3.94
CA ALA A 21 -0.37 2.30 5.27
C ALA A 21 -0.56 1.13 6.23
N VAL A 22 0.26 1.05 7.28
CA VAL A 22 0.25 -0.06 8.24
C VAL A 22 -0.17 0.35 9.64
N SER A 23 -0.17 1.64 9.94
CA SER A 23 -0.62 2.16 11.23
C SER A 23 -1.12 3.60 11.06
N LEU A 24 -2.25 3.87 11.69
CA LEU A 24 -2.79 5.22 11.79
C LEU A 24 -3.31 5.39 13.21
N LYS A 25 -2.62 6.21 14.00
CA LYS A 25 -2.98 6.43 15.40
C LYS A 25 -3.52 7.84 15.60
N ASN A 26 -4.49 7.96 16.53
CA ASN A 26 -4.96 9.27 16.97
C ASN A 26 -4.02 9.87 18.02
N ALA A 27 -4.34 11.06 18.51
CA ALA A 27 -3.52 11.76 19.51
C ALA A 27 -3.43 11.01 20.85
N ALA A 28 -4.40 10.16 21.18
CA ALA A 28 -4.39 9.33 22.38
C ALA A 28 -3.58 8.05 22.21
N GLY A 29 -3.01 7.79 21.02
CA GLY A 29 -2.23 6.60 20.73
C GLY A 29 -3.07 5.38 20.35
N GLU A 30 -4.36 5.56 20.13
CA GLU A 30 -5.24 4.46 19.71
C GLU A 30 -5.03 4.14 18.23
N GLU A 31 -4.87 2.84 17.91
CA GLU A 31 -4.71 2.38 16.53
C GLU A 31 -6.06 2.39 15.83
N LEU A 32 -6.15 3.08 14.68
CA LEU A 32 -7.37 3.23 13.91
C LEU A 32 -7.41 2.31 12.68
N LEU A 33 -6.30 1.67 12.35
CA LEU A 33 -6.19 0.85 11.15
C LEU A 33 -6.17 -0.64 11.53
N TRP A 34 -6.80 -1.48 10.72
CA TRP A 34 -6.75 -2.93 10.86
C TRP A 34 -5.31 -3.42 10.91
N GLN A 35 -4.97 -4.28 11.88
CA GLN A 35 -3.59 -4.68 12.15
C GLN A 35 -3.19 -6.03 11.56
N ALA A 36 -3.85 -6.42 10.48
CA ALA A 36 -3.42 -7.53 9.62
C ALA A 36 -3.29 -8.88 10.34
N ASP A 37 -4.26 -9.22 11.18
CA ASP A 37 -4.32 -10.53 11.84
C ASP A 37 -4.35 -11.63 10.77
N PRO A 38 -3.30 -12.50 10.69
CA PRO A 38 -3.23 -13.53 9.64
C PRO A 38 -4.37 -14.53 9.68
N ALA A 39 -5.03 -14.69 10.82
CA ALA A 39 -6.19 -15.58 10.95
C ALA A 39 -7.42 -15.03 10.24
N VAL A 40 -7.44 -13.75 9.91
CA VAL A 40 -8.57 -13.07 9.26
C VAL A 40 -8.13 -12.51 7.90
N TRP A 41 -7.24 -11.53 7.89
CA TRP A 41 -6.74 -10.90 6.67
C TRP A 41 -5.40 -10.22 6.94
N LYS A 42 -4.35 -10.72 6.30
CA LYS A 42 -2.96 -10.36 6.60
C LYS A 42 -2.47 -9.05 5.97
N ARG A 43 -3.34 -8.27 5.34
CA ARG A 43 -2.99 -6.96 4.79
C ARG A 43 -3.67 -5.86 5.60
N HIS A 44 -3.15 -4.62 5.48
CA HIS A 44 -3.72 -3.45 6.14
C HIS A 44 -4.53 -2.60 5.17
N ALA A 45 -3.86 -1.93 4.23
CA ALA A 45 -4.47 -1.00 3.27
C ALA A 45 -3.72 -1.08 1.93
N PRO A 46 -3.78 -2.21 1.22
CA PRO A 46 -3.01 -2.39 0.00
C PRO A 46 -3.46 -1.45 -1.12
N ILE A 47 -2.50 -1.01 -1.93
CA ILE A 47 -2.78 -0.19 -3.10
C ILE A 47 -3.16 -1.11 -4.26
N LEU A 48 -4.33 -0.87 -4.85
CA LEU A 48 -4.87 -1.66 -5.95
C LEU A 48 -4.51 -0.99 -7.28
N PHE A 49 -3.36 -1.37 -7.84
CA PHE A 49 -2.84 -0.77 -9.07
C PHE A 49 -2.01 -1.78 -9.86
N PRO A 50 -2.13 -1.81 -11.22
CA PRO A 50 -2.88 -0.89 -12.07
C PRO A 50 -4.37 -1.23 -12.26
N TRP A 51 -4.88 -2.28 -11.64
CA TRP A 51 -6.31 -2.59 -11.72
C TRP A 51 -6.85 -3.04 -10.37
N THR A 52 -8.18 -2.94 -10.23
CA THR A 52 -8.91 -3.40 -9.05
C THR A 52 -9.63 -4.71 -9.38
N GLY A 53 -9.47 -5.72 -8.53
CA GLY A 53 -10.12 -7.02 -8.69
C GLY A 53 -9.31 -7.98 -9.55
N LYS A 54 -9.98 -9.05 -9.99
CA LYS A 54 -9.40 -10.09 -10.84
C LYS A 54 -9.62 -9.79 -12.31
N LEU A 55 -8.61 -10.09 -13.13
CA LEU A 55 -8.75 -10.04 -14.58
C LEU A 55 -9.43 -11.31 -15.09
N PRO A 56 -10.34 -11.23 -16.08
CA PRO A 56 -10.90 -12.41 -16.72
C PRO A 56 -9.78 -13.30 -17.30
N GLY A 57 -9.76 -14.57 -16.89
CA GLY A 57 -8.70 -15.48 -17.30
C GLY A 57 -7.31 -15.18 -16.75
N GLY A 58 -7.18 -14.17 -15.87
CA GLY A 58 -5.90 -13.80 -15.27
C GLY A 58 -4.91 -13.15 -16.23
N THR A 59 -5.38 -12.60 -17.34
CA THR A 59 -4.51 -11.99 -18.37
C THR A 59 -5.08 -10.69 -18.91
N PHE A 60 -4.18 -9.88 -19.49
CA PHE A 60 -4.54 -8.70 -20.27
C PHE A 60 -3.64 -8.60 -21.51
N THR A 61 -4.09 -7.87 -22.52
CA THR A 61 -3.32 -7.67 -23.75
C THR A 61 -2.96 -6.21 -23.93
N HIS A 62 -1.75 -5.98 -24.45
CA HIS A 62 -1.27 -4.65 -24.78
C HIS A 62 -0.25 -4.74 -25.90
N GLY A 63 -0.41 -3.93 -26.97
CA GLY A 63 0.51 -3.93 -28.08
C GLY A 63 0.65 -5.29 -28.77
N GLY A 64 -0.42 -6.07 -28.85
CA GLY A 64 -0.42 -7.39 -29.46
C GLY A 64 0.18 -8.51 -28.61
N LYS A 65 0.59 -8.20 -27.38
CA LYS A 65 1.14 -9.18 -26.44
C LYS A 65 0.15 -9.46 -25.31
N THR A 66 0.17 -10.71 -24.81
CA THR A 66 -0.62 -11.13 -23.66
C THR A 66 0.25 -11.21 -22.43
N TYR A 67 -0.20 -10.59 -21.35
CA TYR A 67 0.48 -10.56 -20.06
C TYR A 67 -0.37 -11.22 -19.00
N LYS A 68 0.29 -11.87 -18.04
CA LYS A 68 -0.38 -12.38 -16.83
C LYS A 68 -0.53 -11.27 -15.81
N GLY A 69 -1.66 -11.27 -15.09
CA GLY A 69 -1.92 -10.32 -14.05
C GLY A 69 -2.68 -10.94 -12.89
N GLY A 70 -2.17 -10.77 -11.69
CA GLY A 70 -2.82 -11.24 -10.47
C GLY A 70 -3.93 -10.30 -9.99
N GLN A 71 -4.64 -10.73 -8.96
CA GLN A 71 -5.69 -9.93 -8.34
C GLN A 71 -5.13 -8.60 -7.83
N HIS A 72 -5.81 -7.49 -8.14
CA HIS A 72 -5.47 -6.13 -7.73
C HIS A 72 -4.12 -5.61 -8.25
N GLY A 73 -3.60 -6.19 -9.33
CA GLY A 73 -2.35 -5.72 -9.92
C GLY A 73 -1.12 -6.10 -9.10
N PHE A 74 -0.07 -5.28 -9.18
CA PHE A 74 1.25 -5.63 -8.64
C PHE A 74 1.85 -4.59 -7.69
N ALA A 75 1.34 -3.37 -7.63
CA ALA A 75 1.95 -2.31 -6.79
C ALA A 75 2.05 -2.72 -5.32
N ARG A 76 1.07 -3.44 -4.80
CA ARG A 76 1.01 -3.88 -3.41
C ARG A 76 2.10 -4.87 -3.01
N ASP A 77 2.71 -5.54 -3.98
CA ASP A 77 3.72 -6.58 -3.74
C ASP A 77 5.15 -6.13 -4.07
N LEU A 78 5.34 -4.89 -4.49
CA LEU A 78 6.63 -4.36 -4.91
C LEU A 78 7.16 -3.32 -3.93
N GLU A 79 8.49 -3.26 -3.83
CA GLU A 79 9.17 -2.25 -3.02
C GLU A 79 9.11 -0.89 -3.72
N HIS A 80 8.66 0.12 -2.99
CA HIS A 80 8.62 1.50 -3.46
C HIS A 80 9.82 2.28 -2.92
N THR A 81 10.25 3.29 -3.65
CA THR A 81 11.30 4.20 -3.19
C THR A 81 10.68 5.32 -2.38
N LEU A 82 11.17 5.52 -1.15
CA LEU A 82 10.77 6.64 -0.32
C LEU A 82 11.49 7.90 -0.83
N LEU A 83 10.72 8.86 -1.36
CA LEU A 83 11.26 10.12 -1.86
C LEU A 83 11.30 11.19 -0.77
N ARG A 84 10.27 11.24 0.07
CA ARG A 84 10.15 12.24 1.12
C ARG A 84 9.25 11.77 2.24
N ALA A 85 9.65 12.06 3.49
CA ALA A 85 8.82 11.86 4.68
C ALA A 85 9.12 13.02 5.64
N GLU A 86 8.38 14.12 5.52
CA GLU A 86 8.59 15.31 6.33
C GLU A 86 7.28 16.06 6.55
N GLY A 87 7.16 16.70 7.71
CA GLY A 87 5.93 17.37 8.11
C GLY A 87 4.76 16.39 8.13
N ASP A 88 3.73 16.69 7.37
CA ASP A 88 2.53 15.88 7.21
C ASP A 88 2.45 15.21 5.83
N THR A 89 3.59 15.11 5.13
CA THR A 89 3.67 14.60 3.76
C THR A 89 4.63 13.43 3.65
N ILE A 90 4.18 12.39 2.96
CA ILE A 90 5.02 11.26 2.57
C ILE A 90 4.84 10.99 1.08
N GLU A 91 5.95 10.80 0.38
CA GLU A 91 5.96 10.49 -1.05
C GLU A 91 6.74 9.22 -1.31
N LEU A 92 6.14 8.30 -2.04
CA LEU A 92 6.78 7.07 -2.48
C LEU A 92 6.62 6.93 -3.99
N GLU A 93 7.57 6.26 -4.63
CA GLU A 93 7.60 6.06 -6.07
C GLU A 93 7.79 4.59 -6.41
N LEU A 94 7.04 4.13 -7.41
CA LEU A 94 7.22 2.84 -8.04
C LEU A 94 7.56 3.06 -9.52
N ARG A 95 8.66 2.48 -9.97
CA ARG A 95 9.06 2.51 -11.37
C ARG A 95 9.07 1.13 -11.99
#